data_13c9e4755db079aebcc21f5fc4809dbe
#
_entry.id   13c9e4755db079aebcc21f5fc4809dbe
#
_cell.length_a   1.000
_cell.length_b   1.000
_cell.length_c   1.000
_cell.angle_alpha   90.00
_cell.angle_beta   90.00
_cell.angle_gamma   90.00
#
_symmetry.space_group_name_H-M   'P 1'
#
loop_
_entity.id
_entity.type
_entity.pdbx_description
1 polymer ?
#
loop_
_entity_poly.entity_id
_entity_poly.type
_entity_poly.pdbx_seq_one_letter_code
_entity_poly.pdbx_strand_id
1 'polypeptide(L)'
;YGNFENKKDSQIIKIKEIKNLFIYQVVKFKTSKKNNNDLKVDNLTFPDVLKVNSNTDTRILWMGPNNWLVISLKSLNNELNQIFSNNEFAVTDISHSRSIIELEGENVKEVIKKGSPFNIEEMKDNSCSNTIYNGVTITIDNFDQEFYKIRVISLRSFGESLYHSIADA
;
A
#
# COMPACT_ATOMS: atom_id res chain seq x y z
N TYR A 1 -16.72 -8.28 -0.77
CA TYR A 1 -16.41 -8.44 0.65
C TYR A 1 -17.30 -7.55 1.50
N GLY A 2 -17.62 -7.99 2.70
CA GLY A 2 -18.39 -7.24 3.69
C GLY A 2 -17.50 -6.49 4.68
N ASN A 3 -18.14 -5.76 5.56
CA ASN A 3 -17.48 -5.25 6.76
C ASN A 3 -17.57 -6.32 7.86
N PHE A 4 -16.47 -6.52 8.55
CA PHE A 4 -16.40 -7.49 9.63
C PHE A 4 -15.94 -6.80 10.91
N GLU A 5 -16.68 -6.97 11.99
CA GLU A 5 -16.34 -6.49 13.33
C GLU A 5 -16.25 -7.68 14.27
N ASN A 6 -15.09 -7.89 14.87
CA ASN A 6 -14.93 -8.92 15.88
C ASN A 6 -15.11 -8.31 17.27
N LYS A 7 -16.18 -8.71 17.96
CA LYS A 7 -16.60 -8.14 19.24
C LYS A 7 -16.13 -8.92 20.47
N LYS A 8 -15.09 -9.71 20.40
CA LYS A 8 -14.60 -10.41 21.60
C LYS A 8 -13.70 -9.49 22.43
N ASP A 9 -14.12 -9.25 23.67
CA ASP A 9 -13.34 -8.66 24.78
C ASP A 9 -12.70 -7.30 24.49
N SER A 10 -13.52 -6.25 24.35
CA SER A 10 -13.07 -4.85 24.25
C SER A 10 -12.08 -4.52 23.11
N GLN A 11 -11.80 -5.45 22.21
CA GLN A 11 -10.82 -5.32 21.13
C GLN A 11 -11.50 -5.51 19.79
N ILE A 12 -12.03 -4.43 19.25
CA ILE A 12 -12.68 -4.44 17.94
C ILE A 12 -11.64 -4.11 16.87
N ILE A 13 -11.43 -5.02 15.93
CA ILE A 13 -10.70 -4.74 14.69
C ILE A 13 -11.72 -4.57 13.58
N LYS A 14 -11.66 -3.44 12.90
CA LYS A 14 -12.45 -3.19 11.70
C LYS A 14 -11.67 -3.65 10.49
N ILE A 15 -12.30 -4.46 9.66
CA ILE A 15 -11.73 -4.96 8.40
C ILE A 15 -12.66 -4.53 7.28
N LYS A 16 -12.14 -3.82 6.29
CA LYS A 16 -12.93 -3.44 5.13
C LYS A 16 -12.09 -3.42 3.86
N GLU A 17 -12.72 -3.73 2.74
CA GLU A 17 -12.11 -3.50 1.42
C GLU A 17 -12.28 -2.03 1.03
N ILE A 18 -11.19 -1.41 0.59
CA ILE A 18 -11.21 -0.05 0.06
C ILE A 18 -11.36 -0.13 -1.45
N LYS A 19 -12.41 0.47 -1.97
CA LYS A 19 -12.77 0.49 -3.40
C LYS A 19 -12.60 1.88 -3.99
N ASN A 20 -12.61 1.94 -5.32
CA ASN A 20 -12.61 3.19 -6.09
C ASN A 20 -11.35 4.04 -5.91
N LEU A 21 -10.23 3.40 -5.61
CA LEU A 21 -8.92 4.04 -5.62
C LEU A 21 -8.25 3.89 -6.98
N PHE A 22 -7.50 4.91 -7.37
CA PHE A 22 -6.62 4.87 -8.54
C PHE A 22 -5.23 4.42 -8.10
N ILE A 23 -4.73 3.35 -8.71
CA ILE A 23 -3.45 2.73 -8.35
C ILE A 23 -2.56 2.67 -9.59
N TYR A 24 -1.37 3.26 -9.48
CA TYR A 24 -0.39 3.30 -10.57
C TYR A 24 0.93 2.73 -10.09
N GLN A 25 1.55 1.93 -10.94
CA GLN A 25 2.93 1.52 -10.75
C GLN A 25 3.85 2.40 -11.58
N VAL A 26 4.85 2.99 -10.95
CA VAL A 26 5.85 3.83 -11.60
C VAL A 26 7.21 3.15 -11.45
N VAL A 27 7.82 2.80 -12.57
CA VAL A 27 9.15 2.20 -12.62
C VAL A 27 10.09 3.15 -13.36
N LYS A 28 11.20 3.50 -12.73
CA LYS A 28 12.24 4.32 -13.33
C LYS A 28 13.29 3.40 -13.97
N PHE A 29 13.61 3.63 -15.25
CA PHE A 29 14.63 2.84 -15.94
C PHE A 29 16.02 3.19 -15.42
N LYS A 30 16.92 2.21 -15.43
CA LYS A 30 18.31 2.39 -14.98
C LYS A 30 19.07 3.44 -15.78
N THR A 31 18.66 3.67 -17.02
CA THR A 31 19.24 4.67 -17.91
C THR A 31 18.76 6.10 -17.62
N SER A 32 17.75 6.25 -16.78
CA SER A 32 17.23 7.58 -16.43
C SER A 32 18.23 8.34 -15.57
N LYS A 33 18.44 9.61 -15.95
CA LYS A 33 19.28 10.54 -15.19
C LYS A 33 18.50 11.42 -14.22
N LYS A 34 17.17 11.23 -14.13
CA LYS A 34 16.31 12.01 -13.26
C LYS A 34 16.54 11.66 -11.80
N ASN A 35 16.62 12.68 -10.95
CA ASN A 35 16.70 12.50 -9.51
C ASN A 35 15.28 12.36 -8.94
N ASN A 36 15.10 11.41 -7.99
CA ASN A 36 13.80 11.17 -7.35
C ASN A 36 13.27 12.42 -6.64
N ASN A 37 14.15 13.28 -6.12
CA ASN A 37 13.74 14.51 -5.44
C ASN A 37 13.19 15.59 -6.38
N ASP A 38 13.47 15.49 -7.69
CA ASP A 38 13.00 16.44 -8.71
C ASP A 38 11.65 16.03 -9.31
N LEU A 39 11.19 14.81 -9.00
CA LEU A 39 9.95 14.27 -9.51
C LEU A 39 8.85 14.44 -8.46
N LYS A 40 7.76 15.09 -8.85
CA LYS A 40 6.60 15.31 -7.96
C LYS A 40 5.33 14.86 -8.64
N VAL A 41 4.53 14.11 -7.91
CA VAL A 41 3.17 13.73 -8.29
C VAL A 41 2.24 14.21 -7.19
N ASP A 42 1.23 14.99 -7.52
CA ASP A 42 0.29 15.58 -6.58
C ASP A 42 1.02 16.30 -5.42
N ASN A 43 2.05 17.07 -5.74
CA ASN A 43 2.94 17.78 -4.81
C ASN A 43 3.78 16.87 -3.89
N LEU A 44 3.83 15.59 -4.14
CA LEU A 44 4.62 14.64 -3.36
C LEU A 44 5.87 14.23 -4.15
N THR A 45 7.02 14.23 -3.47
CA THR A 45 8.25 13.62 -4.00
C THR A 45 8.19 12.10 -3.83
N PHE A 46 9.03 11.39 -4.58
CA PHE A 46 9.12 9.94 -4.43
C PHE A 46 9.90 9.58 -3.16
N PRO A 47 9.33 8.69 -2.32
CA PRO A 47 9.94 8.34 -1.04
C PRO A 47 11.19 7.49 -1.20
N ASP A 48 12.04 7.55 -0.19
CA ASP A 48 13.19 6.70 -0.03
C ASP A 48 12.79 5.27 0.41
N VAL A 49 13.79 4.42 0.56
CA VAL A 49 13.65 3.00 0.89
C VAL A 49 12.71 2.78 2.08
N LEU A 50 11.70 1.96 1.89
CA LEU A 50 10.68 1.56 2.87
C LEU A 50 9.83 2.71 3.42
N LYS A 51 9.86 3.88 2.78
CA LYS A 51 9.08 5.05 3.22
C LYS A 51 7.85 5.28 2.35
N VAL A 52 6.94 6.09 2.88
CA VAL A 52 5.73 6.54 2.22
C VAL A 52 5.65 8.05 2.34
N ASN A 53 5.40 8.74 1.23
CA ASN A 53 5.03 10.15 1.21
C ASN A 53 3.54 10.26 0.93
N SER A 54 2.84 11.12 1.64
CA SER A 54 1.39 11.22 1.50
C SER A 54 0.87 12.64 1.73
N ASN A 55 -0.27 12.91 1.12
CA ASN A 55 -1.10 14.07 1.40
C ASN A 55 -2.56 13.62 1.62
N THR A 56 -3.52 14.54 1.53
CA THR A 56 -4.93 14.23 1.76
C THR A 56 -5.49 13.19 0.79
N ASP A 57 -5.06 13.23 -0.47
CA ASP A 57 -5.65 12.41 -1.54
C ASP A 57 -4.75 11.26 -2.00
N THR A 58 -3.44 11.38 -1.85
CA THR A 58 -2.46 10.52 -2.52
C THR A 58 -1.42 9.99 -1.55
N ARG A 59 -1.04 8.73 -1.75
CA ARG A 59 0.08 8.07 -1.06
C ARG A 59 1.01 7.47 -2.09
N ILE A 60 2.32 7.70 -1.92
CA ILE A 60 3.35 7.09 -2.75
C ILE A 60 4.17 6.15 -1.88
N LEU A 61 4.19 4.87 -2.22
CA LEU A 61 4.89 3.82 -1.48
C LEU A 61 6.13 3.37 -2.25
N TRP A 62 7.24 3.23 -1.55
CA TRP A 62 8.42 2.59 -2.09
C TRP A 62 8.21 1.08 -2.19
N MET A 63 8.35 0.51 -3.39
CA MET A 63 8.12 -0.92 -3.64
C MET A 63 9.39 -1.70 -3.89
N GLY A 64 10.47 -1.03 -4.21
CA GLY A 64 11.75 -1.61 -4.53
C GLY A 64 12.65 -0.58 -5.21
N PRO A 65 13.89 -0.92 -5.56
CA PRO A 65 14.76 -0.01 -6.28
C PRO A 65 14.09 0.48 -7.57
N ASN A 66 13.96 1.80 -7.71
CA ASN A 66 13.34 2.45 -8.87
C ASN A 66 11.89 2.02 -9.16
N ASN A 67 11.17 1.61 -8.13
CA ASN A 67 9.78 1.12 -8.27
C ASN A 67 8.92 1.68 -7.14
N TRP A 68 7.82 2.33 -7.50
CA TRP A 68 6.88 2.96 -6.58
C TRP A 68 5.45 2.63 -6.93
N LEU A 69 4.59 2.65 -5.92
CA LEU A 69 3.16 2.52 -6.06
C LEU A 69 2.51 3.85 -5.68
N VAL A 70 1.72 4.41 -6.57
CA VAL A 70 0.97 5.66 -6.36
C VAL A 70 -0.49 5.31 -6.19
N ILE A 71 -1.05 5.62 -5.03
CA ILE A 71 -2.45 5.34 -4.70
C ILE A 71 -3.16 6.66 -4.43
N SER A 72 -4.25 6.95 -5.14
CA SER A 72 -4.95 8.23 -5.02
C SER A 72 -6.47 8.08 -5.06
N LEU A 73 -7.14 9.03 -4.40
CA LEU A 73 -8.59 9.19 -4.49
C LEU A 73 -9.04 9.78 -5.81
N LYS A 74 -8.15 10.43 -6.54
CA LYS A 74 -8.42 11.10 -7.82
C LYS A 74 -7.57 10.51 -8.94
N SER A 75 -8.06 10.60 -10.18
CA SER A 75 -7.29 10.17 -11.35
C SER A 75 -6.07 11.05 -11.56
N LEU A 76 -4.91 10.43 -11.73
CA LEU A 76 -3.64 11.10 -11.98
C LEU A 76 -3.11 10.81 -13.38
N ASN A 77 -3.91 10.25 -14.28
CA ASN A 77 -3.49 9.84 -15.62
C ASN A 77 -2.83 10.97 -16.40
N ASN A 78 -3.45 12.15 -16.43
CA ASN A 78 -2.94 13.29 -17.17
C ASN A 78 -1.65 13.81 -16.56
N GLU A 79 -1.58 13.95 -15.25
CA GLU A 79 -0.40 14.41 -14.53
C GLU A 79 0.79 13.46 -14.73
N LEU A 80 0.57 12.16 -14.58
CA LEU A 80 1.61 11.16 -14.77
C LEU A 80 2.14 11.13 -16.21
N ASN A 81 1.25 11.25 -17.19
CA ASN A 81 1.64 11.28 -18.60
C ASN A 81 2.44 12.53 -18.97
N GLN A 82 2.20 13.65 -18.29
CA GLN A 82 2.94 14.90 -18.52
C GLN A 82 4.32 14.89 -17.87
N ILE A 83 4.43 14.29 -16.68
CA ILE A 83 5.68 14.31 -15.88
C ILE A 83 6.64 13.22 -16.34
N PHE A 84 6.13 12.02 -16.64
CA PHE A 84 6.94 10.85 -16.93
C PHE A 84 7.03 10.54 -18.42
N SER A 85 8.24 10.65 -18.97
CA SER A 85 8.48 10.26 -20.36
C SER A 85 8.61 8.73 -20.48
N ASN A 86 8.10 8.19 -21.57
CA ASN A 86 8.17 6.74 -21.87
C ASN A 86 9.60 6.24 -22.05
N ASN A 87 10.57 7.11 -22.25
CA ASN A 87 11.98 6.74 -22.42
C ASN A 87 12.71 6.54 -21.10
N GLU A 88 12.20 7.10 -20.00
CA GLU A 88 12.84 7.05 -18.68
C GLU A 88 12.02 6.31 -17.64
N PHE A 89 10.71 6.18 -17.85
CA PHE A 89 9.78 5.59 -16.90
C PHE A 89 8.75 4.69 -17.58
N ALA A 90 8.33 3.66 -16.87
CA ALA A 90 7.14 2.89 -17.20
C ALA A 90 6.06 3.21 -16.16
N VAL A 91 4.93 3.72 -16.61
CA VAL A 91 3.76 4.03 -15.76
C VAL A 91 2.62 3.13 -16.20
N THR A 92 2.10 2.35 -15.27
CA THR A 92 1.02 1.39 -15.53
C THR A 92 -0.13 1.63 -14.57
N ASP A 93 -1.34 1.79 -15.09
CA ASP A 93 -2.56 1.81 -14.27
C ASP A 93 -2.91 0.38 -13.88
N ILE A 94 -2.82 0.08 -12.59
CA ILE A 94 -3.12 -1.23 -12.02
C ILE A 94 -4.31 -1.19 -11.06
N SER A 95 -5.15 -0.18 -11.16
CA SER A 95 -6.30 0.04 -10.27
C SER A 95 -7.23 -1.17 -10.18
N HIS A 96 -7.44 -1.87 -11.30
CA HIS A 96 -8.33 -3.02 -11.36
C HIS A 96 -7.64 -4.36 -11.07
N SER A 97 -6.32 -4.38 -10.93
CA SER A 97 -5.55 -5.60 -10.68
C SER A 97 -5.09 -5.76 -9.24
N ARG A 98 -5.39 -4.81 -8.39
CA ARG A 98 -5.02 -4.83 -6.96
C ARG A 98 -6.25 -4.78 -6.08
N SER A 99 -6.14 -5.42 -4.91
CA SER A 99 -7.12 -5.36 -3.83
C SER A 99 -6.48 -4.70 -2.62
N ILE A 100 -7.21 -3.82 -1.96
CA ILE A 100 -6.75 -3.12 -0.75
C ILE A 100 -7.72 -3.43 0.39
N ILE A 101 -7.17 -3.97 1.48
CA ILE A 101 -7.90 -4.25 2.71
C ILE A 101 -7.35 -3.35 3.80
N GLU A 102 -8.23 -2.59 4.44
CA GLU A 102 -7.88 -1.72 5.55
C GLU A 102 -8.21 -2.39 6.87
N LEU A 103 -7.25 -2.38 7.77
CA LEU A 103 -7.38 -2.87 9.15
C LEU A 103 -7.22 -1.71 10.11
N GLU A 104 -8.14 -1.59 11.06
CA GLU A 104 -8.13 -0.54 12.06
C GLU A 104 -8.51 -1.10 13.42
N GLY A 105 -7.69 -0.87 14.44
CA GLY A 105 -7.93 -1.33 15.80
C GLY A 105 -6.64 -1.55 16.59
N GLU A 106 -6.78 -1.81 17.89
CA GLU A 106 -5.63 -1.97 18.80
C GLU A 106 -4.82 -3.24 18.55
N ASN A 107 -5.45 -4.27 17.99
CA ASN A 107 -4.84 -5.59 17.80
C ASN A 107 -4.40 -5.88 16.36
N VAL A 108 -4.26 -4.87 15.54
CA VAL A 108 -3.84 -5.05 14.15
C VAL A 108 -2.49 -5.76 14.05
N LYS A 109 -1.53 -5.42 14.90
CA LYS A 109 -0.22 -6.11 14.96
C LYS A 109 -0.36 -7.61 15.18
N GLU A 110 -1.20 -8.00 16.11
CA GLU A 110 -1.39 -9.41 16.45
C GLU A 110 -2.00 -10.20 15.29
N VAL A 111 -2.91 -9.59 14.55
CA VAL A 111 -3.50 -10.20 13.36
C VAL A 111 -2.44 -10.44 12.30
N ILE A 112 -1.58 -9.46 12.04
CA ILE A 112 -0.49 -9.60 11.06
C ILE A 112 0.51 -10.68 11.48
N LYS A 113 0.88 -10.72 12.76
CA LYS A 113 1.82 -11.72 13.29
C LYS A 113 1.34 -13.16 13.09
N LYS A 114 0.04 -13.39 13.09
CA LYS A 114 -0.53 -14.72 12.91
C LYS A 114 -0.29 -15.32 11.53
N GLY A 115 -0.18 -14.50 10.50
CA GLY A 115 -0.05 -14.97 9.13
C GLY A 115 1.25 -14.62 8.44
N SER A 116 2.05 -13.71 9.00
CA SER A 116 3.26 -13.18 8.39
C SER A 116 4.50 -13.42 9.26
N PRO A 117 5.61 -13.87 8.66
CA PRO A 117 6.89 -13.98 9.36
C PRO A 117 7.59 -12.63 9.54
N PHE A 118 7.05 -11.56 8.98
CA PHE A 118 7.62 -10.22 9.00
C PHE A 118 7.70 -9.68 10.43
N ASN A 119 8.84 -9.05 10.78
CA ASN A 119 9.00 -8.40 12.07
C ASN A 119 8.31 -7.03 12.08
N ILE A 120 7.05 -7.02 12.41
CA ILE A 120 6.19 -5.83 12.40
C ILE A 120 6.60 -4.78 13.45
N GLU A 121 7.30 -5.19 14.51
CA GLU A 121 7.78 -4.27 15.55
C GLU A 121 8.81 -3.27 15.03
N GLU A 122 9.49 -3.59 13.95
CA GLU A 122 10.47 -2.70 13.32
C GLU A 122 9.83 -1.68 12.37
N MET A 123 8.54 -1.79 12.10
CA MET A 123 7.85 -0.93 11.14
C MET A 123 7.48 0.40 11.77
N LYS A 124 7.84 1.50 11.09
CA LYS A 124 7.57 2.87 11.54
C LYS A 124 6.29 3.42 10.91
N ASP A 125 5.82 4.58 11.42
CA ASP A 125 4.75 5.32 10.77
C ASP A 125 5.19 5.80 9.38
N ASN A 126 4.24 5.98 8.48
CA ASN A 126 4.49 6.35 7.09
C ASN A 126 5.60 5.49 6.45
N SER A 127 5.53 4.18 6.69
CA SER A 127 6.42 3.21 6.10
C SER A 127 5.63 2.10 5.43
N CYS A 128 6.28 1.38 4.54
CA CYS A 128 5.69 0.24 3.84
C CYS A 128 6.68 -0.91 3.79
N SER A 129 6.17 -2.11 3.63
CA SER A 129 7.00 -3.30 3.49
C SER A 129 6.29 -4.37 2.67
N ASN A 130 7.06 -5.09 1.88
CA ASN A 130 6.59 -6.27 1.16
C ASN A 130 6.87 -7.52 1.99
N THR A 131 5.87 -8.37 2.13
CA THR A 131 5.97 -9.61 2.87
C THR A 131 4.97 -10.64 2.35
N ILE A 132 4.76 -11.70 3.11
CA ILE A 132 3.80 -12.77 2.80
C ILE A 132 2.83 -12.88 3.97
N TYR A 133 1.54 -13.08 3.67
CA TYR A 133 0.53 -13.42 4.65
C TYR A 133 -0.16 -14.72 4.23
N ASN A 134 0.01 -15.78 5.03
CA ASN A 134 -0.52 -17.12 4.73
C ASN A 134 -0.25 -17.57 3.27
N GLY A 135 0.99 -17.33 2.79
CA GLY A 135 1.41 -17.70 1.43
C GLY A 135 1.06 -16.71 0.32
N VAL A 136 0.34 -15.64 0.64
CA VAL A 136 -0.02 -14.60 -0.33
C VAL A 136 0.95 -13.44 -0.21
N THR A 137 1.56 -13.02 -1.31
CA THR A 137 2.42 -11.83 -1.35
C THR A 137 1.58 -10.58 -1.14
N ILE A 138 1.97 -9.78 -0.16
CA ILE A 138 1.29 -8.54 0.21
C ILE A 138 2.27 -7.38 0.37
N THR A 139 1.72 -6.17 0.28
CA THR A 139 2.39 -4.95 0.72
C THR A 139 1.63 -4.39 1.92
N ILE A 140 2.33 -4.11 3.01
CA ILE A 140 1.76 -3.45 4.18
C ILE A 140 2.09 -1.96 4.09
N ASP A 141 1.07 -1.12 4.14
CA ASP A 141 1.16 0.33 4.20
C ASP A 141 0.72 0.79 5.59
N ASN A 142 1.67 1.28 6.40
CA ASN A 142 1.42 1.68 7.78
C ASN A 142 1.16 3.17 7.89
N PHE A 143 0.03 3.55 8.50
CA PHE A 143 -0.42 4.93 8.64
C PHE A 143 0.03 5.61 9.93
N ASP A 144 0.37 4.86 10.98
CA ASP A 144 0.72 5.45 12.27
C ASP A 144 1.74 4.63 13.07
N GLN A 145 2.36 5.26 14.09
CA GLN A 145 3.40 4.64 14.91
C GLN A 145 2.88 3.49 15.78
N GLU A 146 1.64 3.56 16.21
CA GLU A 146 1.05 2.55 17.08
C GLU A 146 0.48 1.38 16.29
N PHE A 147 0.56 1.46 14.96
CA PHE A 147 0.07 0.43 14.08
C PHE A 147 -1.44 0.20 14.21
N TYR A 148 -2.17 1.26 14.53
CA TYR A 148 -3.62 1.21 14.71
C TYR A 148 -4.36 1.04 13.38
N LYS A 149 -3.84 1.65 12.32
CA LYS A 149 -4.43 1.60 10.99
C LYS A 149 -3.37 1.24 9.95
N ILE A 150 -3.65 0.18 9.19
CA ILE A 150 -2.83 -0.24 8.06
C ILE A 150 -3.70 -0.57 6.86
N ARG A 151 -3.07 -0.62 5.69
CA ARG A 151 -3.65 -1.23 4.50
C ARG A 151 -2.78 -2.38 4.05
N VAL A 152 -3.43 -3.44 3.61
CA VAL A 152 -2.79 -4.61 3.03
C VAL A 152 -3.17 -4.67 1.55
N ILE A 153 -2.16 -4.64 0.70
CA ILE A 153 -2.33 -4.58 -0.76
C ILE A 153 -1.89 -5.90 -1.35
N SER A 154 -2.74 -6.50 -2.17
CA SER A 154 -2.46 -7.76 -2.86
C SER A 154 -2.94 -7.72 -4.31
N LEU A 155 -2.60 -8.75 -5.09
CA LEU A 155 -3.26 -8.99 -6.36
C LEU A 155 -4.75 -9.23 -6.13
N ARG A 156 -5.59 -8.68 -6.99
CA ARG A 156 -7.05 -8.81 -6.85
C ARG A 156 -7.52 -10.26 -6.78
N SER A 157 -6.88 -11.15 -7.53
CA SER A 157 -7.21 -12.57 -7.53
C SER A 157 -7.09 -13.26 -6.17
N PHE A 158 -6.27 -12.70 -5.26
CA PHE A 158 -6.10 -13.20 -3.90
C PHE A 158 -6.90 -12.42 -2.85
N GLY A 159 -7.59 -11.35 -3.24
CA GLY A 159 -8.21 -10.41 -2.31
C GLY A 159 -9.26 -11.06 -1.41
N GLU A 160 -10.14 -11.87 -1.94
CA GLU A 160 -11.18 -12.55 -1.16
C GLU A 160 -10.59 -13.57 -0.18
N SER A 161 -9.69 -14.41 -0.65
CA SER A 161 -8.98 -15.39 0.19
C SER A 161 -8.21 -14.71 1.32
N LEU A 162 -7.53 -13.61 1.01
CA LEU A 162 -6.79 -12.82 1.99
C LEU A 162 -7.73 -12.19 3.02
N TYR A 163 -8.85 -11.63 2.58
CA TYR A 163 -9.85 -11.05 3.48
C TYR A 163 -10.35 -12.08 4.50
N HIS A 164 -10.74 -13.27 4.05
CA HIS A 164 -11.19 -14.33 4.93
C HIS A 164 -10.09 -14.80 5.88
N SER A 165 -8.87 -14.95 5.38
CA SER A 165 -7.72 -15.35 6.18
C SER A 165 -7.44 -14.37 7.33
N ILE A 166 -7.55 -13.07 7.06
CA ILE A 166 -7.38 -12.02 8.07
C ILE A 166 -8.56 -12.00 9.04
N ALA A 167 -9.77 -12.14 8.55
CA ALA A 167 -10.97 -12.13 9.39
C ALA A 167 -11.03 -13.29 10.37
N ASP A 168 -10.47 -14.43 9.99
CA ASP A 168 -10.42 -15.64 10.82
C ASP A 168 -9.26 -15.63 11.84
N ALA A 169 -8.39 -14.66 11.76
CA ALA A 169 -7.20 -14.58 12.60
C ALA A 169 -7.48 -14.14 14.06
#